data_d068d346327c76cb715996d401f07473
#
_entry.id   d068d346327c76cb715996d401f07473
#
_cell.length_a   1.000
_cell.length_b   1.000
_cell.length_c   1.000
_cell.angle_alpha   90.00
_cell.angle_beta   90.00
_cell.angle_gamma   90.00
#
_symmetry.space_group_name_H-M   'P 1'
#
loop_
_entity.id
_entity.type
_entity.pdbx_description
1 polymer ?
#
loop_
_entity_poly.entity_id
_entity_poly.type
_entity_poly.pdbx_seq_one_letter_code
_entity_poly.pdbx_strand_id
1 'polypeptide(L)'
;MPVAVLTLLVGALLFIGTYTATPYGSTATAQDVRASTLDKAAAATEEARVQLLASYEVTPGTYVDRGFLVDNVLHAGNLGDIHFSLLVPESYDVTRPASLFVTLPAEPGLYYQGAGANLQVEEFAFTAQGYDPNMIVVAPQPNDWTQTSANQVVELTEYLLLAYDIDPERVYLEGYSYGGETLSLVMDTKPQLYRAALHLASQWDGDVEALAAARIPLRISLGDNDEFYSVEAAQRVVGELRALYEAQGLSGEEIDRLVVLDVKPASYFWDPNEQHGGGSPRMARDPEVLGWLFAQ
;
A
#
# COMPACT_ATOMS: atom_id res chain seq x y z
N MET A 1 41.75 -23.72 -23.12
CA MET A 1 40.48 -23.17 -23.62
C MET A 1 39.91 -22.27 -22.54
N PRO A 2 39.83 -20.94 -22.69
CA PRO A 2 39.36 -20.07 -21.68
C PRO A 2 37.80 -20.00 -21.75
N VAL A 3 37.17 -20.18 -20.61
CA VAL A 3 35.74 -19.98 -20.40
C VAL A 3 35.51 -18.46 -20.32
N ALA A 4 34.77 -17.93 -21.28
CA ALA A 4 34.35 -16.53 -21.26
C ALA A 4 33.28 -16.33 -20.18
N VAL A 5 33.61 -15.56 -19.16
CA VAL A 5 32.66 -15.05 -18.20
C VAL A 5 31.90 -13.90 -18.85
N LEU A 6 30.66 -14.13 -19.23
CA LEU A 6 29.76 -13.09 -19.73
C LEU A 6 29.20 -12.32 -18.52
N THR A 7 29.83 -11.19 -18.23
CA THR A 7 29.32 -10.23 -17.23
C THR A 7 28.17 -9.47 -17.85
N LEU A 8 26.94 -9.88 -17.57
CA LEU A 8 25.74 -9.10 -17.89
C LEU A 8 25.61 -7.97 -16.87
N LEU A 9 25.88 -6.75 -17.33
CA LEU A 9 25.54 -5.51 -16.65
C LEU A 9 23.99 -5.43 -16.57
N VAL A 10 23.45 -5.72 -15.39
CA VAL A 10 22.08 -5.31 -15.06
C VAL A 10 22.13 -3.80 -14.80
N GLY A 11 21.81 -3.02 -15.85
CA GLY A 11 21.65 -1.60 -15.71
C GLY A 11 20.39 -1.32 -14.89
N ALA A 12 20.56 -0.93 -13.63
CA ALA A 12 19.52 -0.23 -12.91
C ALA A 12 19.19 1.05 -13.68
N LEU A 13 18.04 1.09 -14.35
CA LEU A 13 17.50 2.30 -14.94
C LEU A 13 17.04 3.23 -13.80
N LEU A 14 17.98 3.98 -13.26
CA LEU A 14 17.68 5.21 -12.53
C LEU A 14 17.08 6.20 -13.54
N PHE A 15 15.77 6.30 -13.58
CA PHE A 15 15.09 7.40 -14.24
C PHE A 15 15.24 8.64 -13.35
N ILE A 16 16.36 9.36 -13.50
CA ILE A 16 16.40 10.77 -13.12
C ILE A 16 15.65 11.51 -14.23
N GLY A 17 14.35 11.67 -14.03
CA GLY A 17 13.52 12.48 -14.91
C GLY A 17 13.85 13.96 -14.70
N THR A 18 14.70 14.52 -15.57
CA THR A 18 14.75 15.97 -15.71
C THR A 18 13.43 16.43 -16.34
N TYR A 19 12.56 17.02 -15.55
CA TYR A 19 11.35 17.68 -16.04
C TYR A 19 11.76 18.86 -16.92
N THR A 20 11.78 18.68 -18.22
CA THR A 20 11.70 19.80 -19.16
C THR A 20 10.21 19.99 -19.45
N ALA A 21 9.67 21.12 -19.03
CA ALA A 21 8.31 21.53 -19.37
C ALA A 21 8.21 21.65 -20.92
N THR A 22 7.52 20.69 -21.54
CA THR A 22 7.08 20.82 -22.94
C THR A 22 5.68 21.43 -22.93
N PRO A 23 5.37 22.32 -23.90
CA PRO A 23 4.08 22.98 -23.93
C PRO A 23 2.96 22.01 -24.34
N TYR A 24 1.85 22.16 -23.68
CA TYR A 24 0.51 21.62 -23.91
C TYR A 24 0.29 20.90 -25.25
N GLY A 25 0.05 19.60 -25.17
CA GLY A 25 -0.44 18.85 -26.31
C GLY A 25 -0.37 17.34 -26.10
N SER A 26 -1.33 16.80 -25.44
CA SER A 26 -1.78 15.41 -25.31
C SER A 26 -2.01 15.04 -23.84
N THR A 27 -3.26 14.98 -23.46
CA THR A 27 -3.72 14.48 -22.17
C THR A 27 -3.60 12.95 -22.16
N ALA A 28 -2.42 12.43 -21.85
CA ALA A 28 -2.31 11.05 -21.39
C ALA A 28 -3.07 10.99 -20.06
N THR A 29 -4.10 10.17 -19.98
CA THR A 29 -4.87 10.01 -18.75
C THR A 29 -4.04 9.27 -17.71
N ALA A 30 -4.36 9.43 -16.42
CA ALA A 30 -3.72 8.64 -15.36
C ALA A 30 -3.82 7.12 -15.61
N GLN A 31 -4.88 6.70 -16.30
CA GLN A 31 -5.04 5.34 -16.84
C GLN A 31 -3.94 4.98 -17.85
N ASP A 32 -3.54 5.91 -18.74
CA ASP A 32 -2.49 5.63 -19.74
C ASP A 32 -1.10 5.52 -19.10
N VAL A 33 -0.82 6.31 -18.04
CA VAL A 33 0.43 6.23 -17.27
C VAL A 33 0.48 4.95 -16.44
N ARG A 34 -0.62 4.57 -15.82
CA ARG A 34 -0.76 3.33 -15.07
C ARG A 34 -0.63 2.12 -16.00
N ALA A 35 -1.35 2.09 -17.12
CA ALA A 35 -1.23 1.08 -18.15
C ALA A 35 0.23 0.94 -18.63
N SER A 36 0.95 2.03 -18.89
CA SER A 36 2.31 1.95 -19.39
C SER A 36 3.34 1.36 -18.41
N THR A 37 3.09 1.45 -17.13
CA THR A 37 3.98 0.87 -16.08
C THR A 37 3.60 -0.58 -15.78
N LEU A 38 2.30 -0.87 -15.76
CA LEU A 38 1.77 -2.22 -15.57
C LEU A 38 1.91 -3.08 -16.84
N ASP A 39 1.76 -2.49 -18.04
CA ASP A 39 2.01 -3.18 -19.31
C ASP A 39 3.47 -3.59 -19.50
N LYS A 40 4.42 -2.87 -18.90
CA LYS A 40 5.83 -3.29 -18.89
C LYS A 40 6.08 -4.48 -17.96
N ALA A 41 5.37 -4.56 -16.85
CA ALA A 41 5.41 -5.73 -15.97
C ALA A 41 4.61 -6.91 -16.54
N ALA A 42 3.47 -6.64 -17.19
CA ALA A 42 2.63 -7.66 -17.86
C ALA A 42 3.20 -8.08 -19.22
N ALA A 43 3.97 -7.23 -19.90
CA ALA A 43 4.64 -7.55 -21.17
C ALA A 43 6.04 -8.18 -20.99
N ALA A 44 6.53 -8.31 -19.74
CA ALA A 44 7.68 -9.14 -19.48
C ALA A 44 7.31 -10.59 -19.88
N THR A 45 8.11 -11.20 -20.76
CA THR A 45 7.93 -12.61 -21.09
C THR A 45 8.00 -13.42 -19.78
N GLU A 46 7.34 -14.57 -19.70
CA GLU A 46 7.41 -15.46 -18.53
C GLU A 46 8.86 -15.76 -18.14
N GLU A 47 9.76 -15.83 -19.12
CA GLU A 47 11.21 -15.97 -18.89
C GLU A 47 11.81 -14.77 -18.14
N ALA A 48 11.42 -13.55 -18.48
CA ALA A 48 11.89 -12.35 -17.79
C ALA A 48 11.34 -12.27 -16.36
N ARG A 49 10.08 -12.66 -16.15
CA ARG A 49 9.46 -12.77 -14.82
C ARG A 49 10.21 -13.79 -13.95
N VAL A 50 10.49 -14.98 -14.48
CA VAL A 50 11.24 -16.03 -13.79
C VAL A 50 12.67 -15.57 -13.45
N GLN A 51 13.35 -14.88 -14.36
CA GLN A 51 14.69 -14.32 -14.10
C GLN A 51 14.66 -13.26 -13.01
N LEU A 52 13.65 -12.40 -13.01
CA LEU A 52 13.49 -11.36 -11.99
C LEU A 52 13.16 -11.98 -10.61
N LEU A 53 12.26 -12.96 -10.55
CA LEU A 53 11.97 -13.70 -9.33
C LEU A 53 13.21 -14.41 -8.78
N ALA A 54 14.05 -14.96 -9.64
CA ALA A 54 15.30 -15.61 -9.22
C ALA A 54 16.34 -14.63 -8.63
N SER A 55 16.14 -13.32 -8.76
CA SER A 55 16.98 -12.30 -8.11
C SER A 55 16.55 -12.00 -6.67
N TYR A 56 15.36 -12.42 -6.27
CA TYR A 56 14.85 -12.28 -4.91
C TYR A 56 15.23 -13.51 -4.08
N GLU A 57 15.69 -13.27 -2.88
CA GLU A 57 15.94 -14.30 -1.87
C GLU A 57 14.90 -14.14 -0.76
N VAL A 58 14.16 -15.21 -0.47
CA VAL A 58 13.13 -15.23 0.58
C VAL A 58 13.39 -16.41 1.53
N THR A 59 13.50 -16.11 2.81
CA THR A 59 13.44 -17.12 3.88
C THR A 59 11.97 -17.27 4.29
N PRO A 60 11.34 -18.44 4.07
CA PRO A 60 9.96 -18.64 4.47
C PRO A 60 9.81 -18.71 5.98
N GLY A 61 8.67 -18.28 6.47
CA GLY A 61 8.26 -18.43 7.86
C GLY A 61 8.17 -19.90 8.30
N THR A 62 8.18 -20.15 9.59
CA THR A 62 8.27 -21.51 10.15
C THR A 62 6.99 -22.00 10.80
N TYR A 63 6.00 -21.15 10.99
CA TYR A 63 4.71 -21.52 11.57
C TYR A 63 3.55 -20.71 11.02
N VAL A 64 2.35 -21.20 11.25
CA VAL A 64 1.10 -20.57 10.84
C VAL A 64 0.33 -20.07 12.06
N ASP A 65 -0.04 -18.79 12.06
CA ASP A 65 -0.96 -18.21 13.04
C ASP A 65 -2.19 -17.65 12.32
N ARG A 66 -3.36 -18.13 12.71
CA ARG A 66 -4.66 -17.69 12.15
C ARG A 66 -4.71 -17.63 10.63
N GLY A 67 -4.05 -18.58 9.95
CA GLY A 67 -3.96 -18.69 8.49
C GLY A 67 -2.77 -17.98 7.86
N PHE A 68 -2.07 -17.11 8.57
CA PHE A 68 -0.86 -16.46 8.07
C PHE A 68 0.38 -17.33 8.26
N LEU A 69 1.18 -17.54 7.21
CA LEU A 69 2.56 -17.99 7.35
C LEU A 69 3.36 -16.82 7.91
N VAL A 70 3.80 -16.96 9.15
CA VAL A 70 4.33 -15.86 9.95
C VAL A 70 5.84 -15.77 9.83
N ASP A 71 6.34 -14.52 9.76
CA ASP A 71 7.76 -14.17 9.76
C ASP A 71 8.54 -14.71 8.54
N ASN A 72 7.97 -14.49 7.35
CA ASN A 72 8.77 -14.60 6.13
C ASN A 72 9.74 -13.42 6.08
N VAL A 73 10.90 -13.62 5.45
CA VAL A 73 11.91 -12.58 5.28
C VAL A 73 12.27 -12.44 3.82
N LEU A 74 12.02 -11.28 3.23
CA LEU A 74 12.53 -10.90 1.92
C LEU A 74 13.87 -10.17 2.12
N HIS A 75 14.95 -10.72 1.56
CA HIS A 75 16.29 -10.15 1.62
C HIS A 75 16.44 -9.11 0.50
N ALA A 76 16.22 -7.84 0.82
CA ALA A 76 16.10 -6.75 -0.15
C ALA A 76 17.41 -5.93 -0.34
N GLY A 77 18.55 -6.55 -0.15
CA GLY A 77 19.86 -5.95 -0.40
C GLY A 77 20.11 -4.70 0.45
N ASN A 78 20.20 -3.55 -0.18
CA ASN A 78 20.45 -2.27 0.50
C ASN A 78 19.25 -1.74 1.33
N LEU A 79 18.07 -2.30 1.14
CA LEU A 79 16.89 -2.01 1.98
C LEU A 79 16.84 -2.87 3.25
N GLY A 80 17.79 -3.84 3.36
CA GLY A 80 17.84 -4.79 4.49
C GLY A 80 16.80 -5.90 4.38
N ASP A 81 16.61 -6.59 5.48
CA ASP A 81 15.63 -7.66 5.61
C ASP A 81 14.23 -7.07 5.84
N ILE A 82 13.27 -7.56 5.06
CA ILE A 82 11.85 -7.15 5.17
C ILE A 82 11.09 -8.33 5.72
N HIS A 83 10.70 -8.24 7.00
CA HIS A 83 9.85 -9.23 7.64
C HIS A 83 8.39 -9.04 7.24
N PHE A 84 7.68 -10.12 7.00
CA PHE A 84 6.25 -10.06 6.69
C PHE A 84 5.53 -11.37 7.00
N SER A 85 4.27 -11.26 7.33
CA SER A 85 3.36 -12.41 7.42
C SER A 85 2.42 -12.43 6.22
N LEU A 86 2.17 -13.62 5.67
CA LEU A 86 1.44 -13.77 4.42
C LEU A 86 0.32 -14.79 4.56
N LEU A 87 -0.88 -14.41 4.16
CA LEU A 87 -2.00 -15.30 3.96
C LEU A 87 -2.27 -15.44 2.46
N VAL A 88 -2.10 -16.65 1.95
CA VAL A 88 -2.58 -17.05 0.63
C VAL A 88 -3.84 -17.88 0.85
N PRO A 89 -5.00 -17.50 0.31
CA PRO A 89 -6.24 -18.23 0.58
C PRO A 89 -6.18 -19.66 -0.01
N GLU A 90 -6.85 -20.60 0.64
CA GLU A 90 -6.94 -21.99 0.15
C GLU A 90 -7.58 -22.08 -1.26
N SER A 91 -8.40 -21.08 -1.60
CA SER A 91 -9.05 -20.96 -2.92
C SER A 91 -8.15 -20.37 -3.99
N TYR A 92 -6.91 -19.95 -3.65
CA TYR A 92 -5.98 -19.37 -4.62
C TYR A 92 -5.73 -20.33 -5.78
N ASP A 93 -5.93 -19.82 -6.98
CA ASP A 93 -5.76 -20.55 -8.22
C ASP A 93 -4.98 -19.67 -9.20
N VAL A 94 -3.81 -20.13 -9.62
CA VAL A 94 -2.92 -19.44 -10.56
C VAL A 94 -3.58 -19.11 -11.92
N THR A 95 -4.77 -19.62 -12.20
CA THR A 95 -5.53 -19.30 -13.41
C THR A 95 -6.56 -18.17 -13.20
N ARG A 96 -6.68 -17.66 -11.98
CA ARG A 96 -7.58 -16.57 -11.60
C ARG A 96 -6.84 -15.56 -10.75
N PRO A 97 -6.47 -14.39 -11.34
CA PRO A 97 -5.73 -13.38 -10.60
C PRO A 97 -6.40 -13.01 -9.26
N ALA A 98 -5.63 -13.04 -8.19
CA ALA A 98 -6.08 -12.68 -6.85
C ALA A 98 -6.09 -11.17 -6.64
N SER A 99 -6.79 -10.65 -5.65
CA SER A 99 -6.52 -9.33 -5.10
C SER A 99 -5.38 -9.38 -4.08
N LEU A 100 -4.70 -8.25 -3.86
CA LEU A 100 -3.68 -8.09 -2.83
C LEU A 100 -4.11 -7.00 -1.85
N PHE A 101 -4.10 -7.31 -0.57
CA PHE A 101 -4.28 -6.34 0.50
C PHE A 101 -3.01 -6.24 1.34
N VAL A 102 -2.45 -5.04 1.41
CA VAL A 102 -1.26 -4.70 2.22
C VAL A 102 -1.74 -3.89 3.41
N THR A 103 -1.53 -4.39 4.64
CA THR A 103 -1.94 -3.73 5.89
C THR A 103 -0.72 -3.41 6.74
N LEU A 104 -0.49 -2.12 6.97
CA LEU A 104 0.69 -1.61 7.67
C LEU A 104 0.43 -1.52 9.18
N PRO A 105 1.40 -1.93 10.05
CA PRO A 105 1.19 -1.96 11.49
C PRO A 105 1.12 -0.56 12.09
N ALA A 106 0.22 -0.37 13.04
CA ALA A 106 0.06 0.88 13.80
C ALA A 106 1.25 1.19 14.72
N GLU A 107 2.00 0.17 15.13
CA GLU A 107 3.12 0.32 16.05
C GLU A 107 4.25 -0.64 15.65
N PRO A 108 5.28 -0.16 14.94
CA PRO A 108 6.39 -1.00 14.49
C PRO A 108 7.15 -1.69 15.62
N GLY A 109 7.16 -1.09 16.83
CA GLY A 109 7.76 -1.68 18.01
C GLY A 109 6.99 -2.86 18.59
N LEU A 110 5.71 -3.03 18.24
CA LEU A 110 4.90 -4.16 18.67
C LEU A 110 5.12 -5.34 17.72
N TYR A 111 6.20 -6.07 17.94
CA TYR A 111 6.57 -7.24 17.15
C TYR A 111 6.88 -8.42 18.09
N TYR A 112 6.12 -9.48 17.97
CA TYR A 112 6.27 -10.66 18.80
C TYR A 112 6.06 -11.94 18.01
N GLN A 113 7.01 -12.84 18.07
CA GLN A 113 6.98 -14.14 17.40
C GLN A 113 6.64 -14.04 15.90
N GLY A 114 7.17 -13.02 15.21
CA GLY A 114 6.96 -12.85 13.78
C GLY A 114 5.69 -12.09 13.38
N ALA A 115 4.85 -11.70 14.33
CA ALA A 115 3.63 -10.94 14.07
C ALA A 115 3.76 -9.50 14.59
N GLY A 116 3.41 -8.53 13.74
CA GLY A 116 3.33 -7.11 14.09
C GLY A 116 1.96 -6.71 14.67
N ALA A 117 1.79 -5.42 14.91
CA ALA A 117 0.55 -4.83 15.42
C ALA A 117 -0.66 -5.18 14.55
N ASN A 118 -0.48 -5.18 13.23
CA ASN A 118 -1.48 -5.53 12.21
C ASN A 118 -2.05 -6.96 12.37
N LEU A 119 -1.34 -7.87 13.02
CA LEU A 119 -1.84 -9.22 13.33
C LEU A 119 -2.10 -9.45 14.82
N GLN A 120 -1.61 -8.61 15.72
CA GLN A 120 -1.79 -8.80 17.15
C GLN A 120 -3.01 -8.06 17.72
N VAL A 121 -3.20 -6.80 17.31
CA VAL A 121 -4.19 -5.90 17.93
C VAL A 121 -5.14 -5.26 16.93
N GLU A 122 -4.75 -5.17 15.67
CA GLU A 122 -5.59 -4.65 14.60
C GLU A 122 -6.37 -5.77 13.93
N GLU A 123 -7.49 -5.45 13.31
CA GLU A 123 -8.38 -6.47 12.72
C GLU A 123 -8.49 -6.37 11.20
N PHE A 124 -7.83 -5.40 10.58
CA PHE A 124 -7.94 -5.17 9.14
C PHE A 124 -7.57 -6.40 8.31
N ALA A 125 -6.45 -7.06 8.64
CA ALA A 125 -5.98 -8.27 7.98
C ALA A 125 -7.01 -9.41 7.98
N PHE A 126 -7.76 -9.54 9.07
CA PHE A 126 -8.75 -10.61 9.24
C PHE A 126 -10.10 -10.24 8.63
N THR A 127 -10.52 -9.00 8.80
CA THR A 127 -11.81 -8.51 8.28
C THR A 127 -11.78 -8.43 6.75
N ALA A 128 -10.65 -8.08 6.15
CA ALA A 128 -10.47 -7.97 4.71
C ALA A 128 -10.82 -9.25 3.95
N GLN A 129 -10.54 -10.43 4.53
CA GLN A 129 -10.85 -11.73 3.93
C GLN A 129 -12.36 -11.95 3.67
N GLY A 130 -13.22 -11.21 4.38
CA GLY A 130 -14.67 -11.26 4.17
C GLY A 130 -15.15 -10.55 2.90
N TYR A 131 -14.33 -9.70 2.29
CA TYR A 131 -14.69 -8.94 1.08
C TYR A 131 -14.35 -9.66 -0.21
N ASP A 132 -13.26 -10.42 -0.24
CA ASP A 132 -12.86 -11.23 -1.40
C ASP A 132 -12.23 -12.54 -0.93
N PRO A 133 -12.86 -13.70 -1.18
CA PRO A 133 -12.31 -15.01 -0.79
C PRO A 133 -11.04 -15.39 -1.57
N ASN A 134 -10.71 -14.68 -2.65
CA ASN A 134 -9.48 -14.86 -3.43
C ASN A 134 -8.45 -13.75 -3.16
N MET A 135 -8.49 -13.14 -1.97
CA MET A 135 -7.56 -12.08 -1.56
C MET A 135 -6.32 -12.65 -0.88
N ILE A 136 -5.15 -12.32 -1.41
CA ILE A 136 -3.89 -12.48 -0.69
C ILE A 136 -3.76 -11.30 0.28
N VAL A 137 -3.43 -11.59 1.54
CA VAL A 137 -3.22 -10.56 2.56
C VAL A 137 -1.78 -10.61 3.01
N VAL A 138 -1.10 -9.48 2.95
CA VAL A 138 0.25 -9.32 3.48
C VAL A 138 0.28 -8.31 4.61
N ALA A 139 0.90 -8.71 5.71
CA ALA A 139 1.16 -7.89 6.88
C ALA A 139 2.68 -7.70 7.03
N PRO A 140 3.26 -6.67 6.38
CA PRO A 140 4.67 -6.36 6.54
C PRO A 140 4.98 -5.89 7.96
N GLN A 141 6.23 -6.09 8.37
CA GLN A 141 6.81 -5.55 9.58
C GLN A 141 7.95 -4.61 9.19
N PRO A 142 7.65 -3.34 8.90
CA PRO A 142 8.69 -2.35 8.61
C PRO A 142 9.57 -2.10 9.85
N ASN A 143 10.78 -1.61 9.63
CA ASN A 143 11.73 -1.35 10.72
C ASN A 143 11.36 -0.12 11.54
N ASP A 144 10.68 0.83 10.90
CA ASP A 144 10.25 2.11 11.47
C ASP A 144 9.05 2.65 10.66
N TRP A 145 8.82 3.94 10.65
CA TRP A 145 7.79 4.64 9.87
C TRP A 145 8.38 5.69 8.92
N THR A 146 9.68 5.55 8.57
CA THR A 146 10.39 6.48 7.70
C THR A 146 10.36 6.06 6.22
N GLN A 147 11.01 6.86 5.37
CA GLN A 147 11.16 6.58 3.94
C GLN A 147 11.80 5.21 3.66
N THR A 148 12.67 4.71 4.54
CA THR A 148 13.26 3.37 4.38
C THR A 148 12.19 2.30 4.42
N SER A 149 11.28 2.38 5.40
CA SER A 149 10.16 1.44 5.53
C SER A 149 9.14 1.59 4.40
N ALA A 150 8.88 2.80 3.92
CA ALA A 150 8.06 2.99 2.73
C ALA A 150 8.67 2.31 1.49
N ASN A 151 9.97 2.43 1.28
CA ASN A 151 10.68 1.74 0.20
C ASN A 151 10.64 0.21 0.37
N GLN A 152 10.71 -0.30 1.61
CA GLN A 152 10.54 -1.72 1.91
C GLN A 152 9.14 -2.23 1.55
N VAL A 153 8.09 -1.46 1.85
CA VAL A 153 6.70 -1.79 1.48
C VAL A 153 6.53 -1.82 -0.04
N VAL A 154 7.10 -0.86 -0.75
CA VAL A 154 7.11 -0.85 -2.23
C VAL A 154 7.78 -2.09 -2.78
N GLU A 155 8.99 -2.41 -2.32
CA GLU A 155 9.78 -3.57 -2.77
C GLU A 155 9.04 -4.89 -2.51
N LEU A 156 8.45 -5.04 -1.31
CA LEU A 156 7.66 -6.22 -0.97
C LEU A 156 6.41 -6.35 -1.86
N THR A 157 5.72 -5.24 -2.14
CA THR A 157 4.55 -5.25 -3.03
C THR A 157 4.95 -5.67 -4.45
N GLU A 158 6.06 -5.15 -4.99
CA GLU A 158 6.57 -5.53 -6.30
C GLU A 158 6.99 -7.00 -6.35
N TYR A 159 7.64 -7.49 -5.31
CA TYR A 159 7.97 -8.91 -5.19
C TYR A 159 6.71 -9.79 -5.23
N LEU A 160 5.66 -9.44 -4.48
CA LEU A 160 4.42 -10.22 -4.44
C LEU A 160 3.68 -10.22 -5.79
N LEU A 161 3.67 -9.08 -6.50
CA LEU A 161 3.13 -8.99 -7.86
C LEU A 161 3.87 -9.88 -8.87
N LEU A 162 5.15 -10.17 -8.63
CA LEU A 162 5.94 -11.10 -9.43
C LEU A 162 5.74 -12.55 -8.99
N ALA A 163 5.62 -12.81 -7.68
CA ALA A 163 5.60 -14.14 -7.11
C ALA A 163 4.22 -14.83 -7.25
N TYR A 164 3.14 -14.05 -7.27
CA TYR A 164 1.78 -14.54 -7.34
C TYR A 164 1.05 -14.00 -8.57
N ASP A 165 0.01 -14.70 -9.01
CA ASP A 165 -0.92 -14.20 -10.02
C ASP A 165 -1.92 -13.25 -9.37
N ILE A 166 -1.55 -11.96 -9.30
CA ILE A 166 -2.31 -10.88 -8.70
C ILE A 166 -2.79 -9.95 -9.80
N ASP A 167 -4.06 -9.57 -9.74
CA ASP A 167 -4.63 -8.54 -10.57
C ASP A 167 -4.07 -7.17 -10.15
N PRO A 168 -3.26 -6.50 -10.97
CA PRO A 168 -2.66 -5.22 -10.62
C PRO A 168 -3.69 -4.10 -10.41
N GLU A 169 -4.93 -4.28 -10.91
CA GLU A 169 -6.03 -3.36 -10.67
C GLU A 169 -6.75 -3.62 -9.33
N ARG A 170 -6.31 -4.61 -8.56
CA ARG A 170 -6.89 -4.98 -7.26
C ARG A 170 -5.82 -5.11 -6.17
N VAL A 171 -4.92 -4.13 -6.10
CA VAL A 171 -3.90 -3.99 -5.05
C VAL A 171 -4.30 -2.85 -4.14
N TYR A 172 -4.47 -3.12 -2.86
CA TYR A 172 -4.99 -2.18 -1.88
C TYR A 172 -4.00 -1.96 -0.75
N LEU A 173 -3.90 -0.72 -0.27
CA LEU A 173 -3.01 -0.35 0.84
C LEU A 173 -3.82 0.27 1.99
N GLU A 174 -3.56 -0.19 3.19
CA GLU A 174 -4.14 0.36 4.42
C GLU A 174 -3.04 0.61 5.43
N GLY A 175 -3.19 1.67 6.22
CA GLY A 175 -2.30 1.98 7.34
C GLY A 175 -3.01 2.77 8.43
N TYR A 176 -2.86 2.27 9.66
CA TYR A 176 -3.38 2.88 10.87
C TYR A 176 -2.23 3.49 11.68
N SER A 177 -2.39 4.69 12.25
CA SER A 177 -1.39 5.33 13.09
C SER A 177 -0.02 5.46 12.38
N TYR A 178 1.08 4.97 12.92
CA TYR A 178 2.40 4.94 12.23
C TYR A 178 2.34 4.21 10.88
N GLY A 179 1.46 3.23 10.72
CA GLY A 179 1.19 2.61 9.43
C GLY A 179 0.67 3.60 8.39
N GLY A 180 -0.14 4.58 8.82
CA GLY A 180 -0.61 5.67 7.97
C GLY A 180 0.52 6.64 7.60
N GLU A 181 1.44 6.95 8.51
CA GLU A 181 2.64 7.75 8.20
C GLU A 181 3.48 7.04 7.11
N THR A 182 3.74 5.75 7.27
CA THR A 182 4.42 4.94 6.25
C THR A 182 3.65 4.90 4.93
N LEU A 183 2.32 4.73 4.97
CA LEU A 183 1.45 4.76 3.78
C LEU A 183 1.59 6.07 3.01
N SER A 184 1.64 7.21 3.71
CA SER A 184 1.78 8.53 3.07
C SER A 184 3.07 8.63 2.25
N LEU A 185 4.18 8.10 2.77
CA LEU A 185 5.47 8.05 2.09
C LEU A 185 5.47 7.03 0.93
N VAL A 186 4.73 5.93 1.04
CA VAL A 186 4.50 4.99 -0.07
C VAL A 186 3.74 5.67 -1.20
N MET A 187 2.70 6.47 -0.88
CA MET A 187 1.90 7.20 -1.86
C MET A 187 2.67 8.35 -2.52
N ASP A 188 3.65 8.93 -1.85
CA ASP A 188 4.60 9.87 -2.45
C ASP A 188 5.57 9.16 -3.40
N THR A 189 6.03 7.96 -3.04
CA THR A 189 7.07 7.22 -3.79
C THR A 189 6.51 6.50 -5.02
N LYS A 190 5.42 5.71 -4.87
CA LYS A 190 4.93 4.82 -5.93
C LYS A 190 3.42 4.53 -5.84
N PRO A 191 2.57 5.58 -5.87
CA PRO A 191 1.12 5.44 -5.71
C PRO A 191 0.47 4.52 -6.76
N GLN A 192 1.03 4.47 -7.97
CA GLN A 192 0.49 3.69 -9.08
C GLN A 192 0.52 2.17 -8.88
N LEU A 193 1.20 1.65 -7.84
CA LEU A 193 1.13 0.24 -7.47
C LEU A 193 -0.23 -0.14 -6.89
N TYR A 194 -0.99 0.85 -6.40
CA TYR A 194 -2.19 0.58 -5.63
C TYR A 194 -3.43 1.10 -6.35
N ARG A 195 -4.51 0.33 -6.24
CA ARG A 195 -5.84 0.71 -6.74
C ARG A 195 -6.46 1.81 -5.89
N ALA A 196 -6.28 1.72 -4.58
CA ALA A 196 -6.77 2.70 -3.60
C ALA A 196 -5.97 2.60 -2.30
N ALA A 197 -6.02 3.66 -1.49
CA ALA A 197 -5.39 3.73 -0.18
C ALA A 197 -6.36 4.17 0.91
N LEU A 198 -6.23 3.55 2.10
CA LEU A 198 -7.02 3.83 3.28
C LEU A 198 -6.08 4.28 4.41
N HIS A 199 -6.08 5.58 4.70
CA HIS A 199 -5.23 6.23 5.69
C HIS A 199 -6.03 6.51 6.96
N LEU A 200 -5.66 5.89 8.07
CA LEU A 200 -6.50 5.84 9.26
C LEU A 200 -5.78 6.38 10.49
N ALA A 201 -6.46 7.30 11.20
CA ALA A 201 -6.02 7.84 12.49
C ALA A 201 -4.53 8.17 12.50
N SER A 202 -4.08 8.98 11.55
CA SER A 202 -2.66 9.23 11.28
C SER A 202 -2.43 10.64 10.71
N GLN A 203 -1.16 11.02 10.59
CA GLN A 203 -0.71 12.19 9.86
C GLN A 203 -0.13 11.81 8.49
N TRP A 204 -0.08 12.79 7.61
CA TRP A 204 0.51 12.65 6.28
C TRP A 204 1.91 13.27 6.27
N ASP A 205 2.93 12.47 5.99
CA ASP A 205 4.33 12.88 6.03
C ASP A 205 4.95 13.03 4.63
N GLY A 206 4.37 12.41 3.61
CA GLY A 206 4.81 12.50 2.22
C GLY A 206 4.28 13.75 1.50
N ASP A 207 4.81 14.03 0.30
CA ASP A 207 4.22 14.98 -0.63
C ASP A 207 2.96 14.37 -1.27
N VAL A 208 2.08 15.21 -1.82
CA VAL A 208 0.80 14.75 -2.39
C VAL A 208 0.77 14.77 -3.91
N GLU A 209 1.81 15.32 -4.54
CA GLU A 209 1.88 15.55 -5.99
C GLU A 209 1.87 14.25 -6.79
N ALA A 210 2.63 13.24 -6.34
CA ALA A 210 2.68 11.93 -7.01
C ALA A 210 1.32 11.22 -6.93
N LEU A 211 0.67 11.25 -5.76
CA LEU A 211 -0.67 10.72 -5.55
C LEU A 211 -1.70 11.44 -6.43
N ALA A 212 -1.65 12.78 -6.46
CA ALA A 212 -2.55 13.59 -7.28
C ALA A 212 -2.35 13.33 -8.78
N ALA A 213 -1.11 13.17 -9.24
CA ALA A 213 -0.80 12.84 -10.63
C ALA A 213 -1.31 11.44 -11.02
N ALA A 214 -1.18 10.47 -10.12
CA ALA A 214 -1.64 9.10 -10.33
C ALA A 214 -3.17 8.95 -10.19
N ARG A 215 -3.86 9.91 -9.58
CA ARG A 215 -5.32 9.90 -9.32
C ARG A 215 -5.79 8.64 -8.60
N ILE A 216 -5.00 8.18 -7.62
CA ILE A 216 -5.36 7.03 -6.82
C ILE A 216 -6.36 7.48 -5.75
N PRO A 217 -7.52 6.80 -5.61
CA PRO A 217 -8.47 7.09 -4.56
C PRO A 217 -7.86 6.95 -3.17
N LEU A 218 -8.04 7.99 -2.36
CA LEU A 218 -7.60 8.07 -0.96
C LEU A 218 -8.77 8.36 -0.06
N ARG A 219 -8.95 7.56 0.98
CA ARG A 219 -9.80 7.89 2.11
C ARG A 219 -8.96 8.12 3.35
N ILE A 220 -9.17 9.25 4.01
CA ILE A 220 -8.60 9.58 5.31
C ILE A 220 -9.74 9.50 6.33
N SER A 221 -9.60 8.66 7.36
CA SER A 221 -10.58 8.58 8.45
C SER A 221 -9.89 8.67 9.80
N LEU A 222 -10.41 9.51 10.70
CA LEU A 222 -9.91 9.68 12.07
C LEU A 222 -11.03 10.15 12.99
N GLY A 223 -10.81 10.09 14.28
CA GLY A 223 -11.73 10.64 15.28
C GLY A 223 -11.76 12.17 15.30
N ASP A 224 -12.91 12.74 15.68
CA ASP A 224 -13.05 14.20 15.84
C ASP A 224 -12.22 14.77 17.00
N ASN A 225 -11.77 13.90 17.89
CA ASN A 225 -10.88 14.22 19.01
C ASN A 225 -9.87 13.08 19.22
N ASP A 226 -9.21 12.65 18.15
CA ASP A 226 -8.11 11.67 18.21
C ASP A 226 -7.01 12.21 19.11
N GLU A 227 -6.47 11.35 20.00
CA GLU A 227 -5.53 11.76 21.05
C GLU A 227 -4.14 12.14 20.51
N PHE A 228 -3.81 11.75 19.28
CA PHE A 228 -2.48 11.96 18.68
C PHE A 228 -2.52 12.79 17.40
N TYR A 229 -3.56 12.68 16.59
CA TYR A 229 -3.61 13.27 15.25
C TYR A 229 -4.79 14.22 15.08
N SER A 230 -4.53 15.37 14.50
CA SER A 230 -5.55 16.41 14.40
C SER A 230 -6.33 16.38 13.09
N VAL A 231 -7.62 16.67 13.19
CA VAL A 231 -8.51 16.83 12.04
C VAL A 231 -8.03 17.94 11.11
N GLU A 232 -7.47 19.01 11.65
CA GLU A 232 -6.95 20.13 10.87
C GLU A 232 -5.76 19.74 10.00
N ALA A 233 -4.92 18.77 10.45
CA ALA A 233 -3.83 18.24 9.63
C ALA A 233 -4.39 17.46 8.45
N ALA A 234 -5.36 16.59 8.68
CA ALA A 234 -6.05 15.83 7.62
C ALA A 234 -6.77 16.77 6.63
N GLN A 235 -7.44 17.82 7.12
CA GLN A 235 -8.11 18.83 6.27
C GLN A 235 -7.13 19.57 5.36
N ARG A 236 -5.91 19.86 5.83
CA ARG A 236 -4.87 20.51 4.99
C ARG A 236 -4.48 19.59 3.82
N VAL A 237 -4.17 18.32 4.08
CA VAL A 237 -3.81 17.34 3.05
C VAL A 237 -4.93 17.20 2.00
N VAL A 238 -6.16 17.04 2.46
CA VAL A 238 -7.32 16.95 1.56
C VAL A 238 -7.49 18.25 0.75
N GLY A 239 -7.26 19.42 1.37
CA GLY A 239 -7.31 20.70 0.68
C GLY A 239 -6.26 20.84 -0.41
N GLU A 240 -5.03 20.38 -0.16
CA GLU A 240 -3.92 20.36 -1.12
C GLU A 240 -4.22 19.42 -2.30
N LEU A 241 -4.68 18.21 -2.03
CA LEU A 241 -5.09 17.27 -3.08
C LEU A 241 -6.23 17.82 -3.94
N ARG A 242 -7.27 18.39 -3.32
CA ARG A 242 -8.38 19.01 -4.05
C ARG A 242 -7.91 20.14 -4.96
N ALA A 243 -7.02 21.02 -4.48
CA ALA A 243 -6.45 22.09 -5.28
C ALA A 243 -5.66 21.56 -6.49
N LEU A 244 -4.89 20.50 -6.32
CA LEU A 244 -4.16 19.84 -7.42
C LEU A 244 -5.11 19.21 -8.45
N TYR A 245 -6.20 18.57 -8.00
CA TYR A 245 -7.21 18.00 -8.89
C TYR A 245 -8.01 19.10 -9.63
N GLU A 246 -8.35 20.19 -8.98
CA GLU A 246 -8.97 21.36 -9.61
C GLU A 246 -8.05 21.97 -10.68
N ALA A 247 -6.75 22.08 -10.40
CA ALA A 247 -5.75 22.54 -11.37
C ALA A 247 -5.61 21.59 -12.57
N GLN A 248 -5.91 20.30 -12.39
CA GLN A 248 -5.99 19.31 -13.49
C GLN A 248 -7.31 19.37 -14.26
N GLY A 249 -8.26 20.22 -13.86
CA GLY A 249 -9.54 20.41 -14.51
C GLY A 249 -10.62 19.38 -14.13
N LEU A 250 -10.45 18.66 -13.02
CA LEU A 250 -11.48 17.73 -12.53
C LEU A 250 -12.66 18.49 -11.94
N SER A 251 -13.86 17.95 -12.16
CA SER A 251 -15.09 18.44 -11.51
C SER A 251 -15.11 18.08 -10.03
N GLY A 252 -15.91 18.78 -9.22
CA GLY A 252 -16.07 18.48 -7.81
C GLY A 252 -16.50 17.03 -7.55
N GLU A 253 -17.38 16.48 -8.40
CA GLU A 253 -17.83 15.08 -8.28
C GLU A 253 -16.72 14.07 -8.55
N GLU A 254 -15.82 14.35 -9.50
CA GLU A 254 -14.63 13.52 -9.75
C GLU A 254 -13.64 13.60 -8.58
N ILE A 255 -13.46 14.79 -8.03
CA ILE A 255 -12.59 15.01 -6.85
C ILE A 255 -13.15 14.28 -5.62
N ASP A 256 -14.46 14.36 -5.39
CA ASP A 256 -15.10 13.69 -4.24
C ASP A 256 -15.01 12.15 -4.32
N ARG A 257 -14.78 11.58 -5.50
CA ARG A 257 -14.48 10.16 -5.67
C ARG A 257 -13.02 9.83 -5.40
N LEU A 258 -12.11 10.78 -5.64
CA LEU A 258 -10.66 10.57 -5.48
C LEU A 258 -10.17 10.84 -4.07
N VAL A 259 -10.76 11.79 -3.35
CA VAL A 259 -10.32 12.12 -1.99
C VAL A 259 -11.50 12.29 -1.05
N VAL A 260 -11.52 11.46 -0.01
CA VAL A 260 -12.57 11.43 1.01
C VAL A 260 -11.95 11.73 2.38
N LEU A 261 -12.48 12.73 3.08
CA LEU A 261 -12.21 12.95 4.50
C LEU A 261 -13.43 12.50 5.30
N ASP A 262 -13.23 11.56 6.20
CA ASP A 262 -14.25 10.99 7.05
C ASP A 262 -13.89 11.20 8.54
N VAL A 263 -14.42 12.24 9.13
CA VAL A 263 -14.20 12.54 10.55
C VAL A 263 -15.29 11.86 11.36
N LYS A 264 -14.89 10.86 12.13
CA LYS A 264 -15.81 10.07 12.96
C LYS A 264 -16.11 10.83 14.27
N PRO A 265 -17.39 11.02 14.60
CA PRO A 265 -17.76 11.65 15.86
C PRO A 265 -17.43 10.77 17.07
N ALA A 266 -17.27 11.36 18.24
CA ALA A 266 -16.98 10.63 19.48
C ALA A 266 -17.93 9.45 19.75
N SER A 267 -19.20 9.57 19.34
CA SER A 267 -20.21 8.50 19.46
C SER A 267 -19.97 7.28 18.58
N TYR A 268 -19.09 7.38 17.61
CA TYR A 268 -18.68 6.25 16.76
C TYR A 268 -17.83 5.23 17.53
N PHE A 269 -17.01 5.68 18.47
CA PHE A 269 -16.06 4.86 19.20
C PHE A 269 -16.74 4.15 20.39
N TRP A 270 -16.21 3.02 20.80
CA TRP A 270 -16.70 2.28 21.98
C TRP A 270 -16.45 3.05 23.27
N ASP A 271 -15.29 3.70 23.39
CA ASP A 271 -15.02 4.72 24.40
C ASP A 271 -14.76 6.06 23.68
N PRO A 272 -15.60 7.09 23.91
CA PRO A 272 -15.41 8.40 23.30
C PRO A 272 -14.11 9.12 23.69
N ASN A 273 -13.44 8.67 24.75
CA ASN A 273 -12.17 9.23 25.22
C ASN A 273 -10.94 8.43 24.76
N GLU A 274 -11.15 7.31 24.07
CA GLU A 274 -10.10 6.45 23.52
C GLU A 274 -10.34 6.27 22.00
N GLN A 275 -10.35 7.39 21.26
CA GLN A 275 -10.68 7.38 19.84
C GLN A 275 -9.56 6.75 19.02
N HIS A 276 -8.31 7.01 19.39
CA HIS A 276 -7.16 6.40 18.75
C HIS A 276 -6.96 4.94 19.20
N GLY A 277 -6.75 4.71 20.48
CA GLY A 277 -6.45 3.36 20.98
C GLY A 277 -7.54 2.31 20.70
N GLY A 278 -8.82 2.72 20.78
CA GLY A 278 -9.98 1.86 20.48
C GLY A 278 -10.45 1.90 19.02
N GLY A 279 -9.83 2.72 18.16
CA GLY A 279 -10.33 3.02 16.83
C GLY A 279 -10.07 1.93 15.79
N SER A 280 -8.90 1.29 15.81
CA SER A 280 -8.52 0.34 14.75
C SER A 280 -9.49 -0.83 14.60
N PRO A 281 -9.88 -1.59 15.65
CA PRO A 281 -10.83 -2.67 15.47
C PRO A 281 -12.25 -2.18 15.15
N ARG A 282 -12.61 -0.96 15.53
CA ARG A 282 -13.89 -0.36 15.19
C ARG A 282 -13.95 -0.01 13.69
N MET A 283 -12.90 0.62 13.17
CA MET A 283 -12.78 0.99 11.76
C MET A 283 -12.62 -0.23 10.86
N ALA A 284 -11.88 -1.24 11.30
CA ALA A 284 -11.73 -2.50 10.56
C ALA A 284 -13.05 -3.24 10.34
N ARG A 285 -13.98 -3.15 11.28
CA ARG A 285 -15.31 -3.78 11.20
C ARG A 285 -16.36 -2.90 10.54
N ASP A 286 -16.03 -1.65 10.21
CA ASP A 286 -16.96 -0.73 9.57
C ASP A 286 -16.93 -0.91 8.05
N PRO A 287 -18.02 -1.39 7.42
CA PRO A 287 -18.06 -1.56 5.97
C PRO A 287 -18.02 -0.23 5.21
N GLU A 288 -18.38 0.91 5.84
CA GLU A 288 -18.22 2.23 5.23
C GLU A 288 -16.76 2.69 5.21
N VAL A 289 -15.90 2.13 6.08
CA VAL A 289 -14.47 2.40 6.13
C VAL A 289 -13.71 1.36 5.30
N LEU A 290 -13.60 0.12 5.79
CA LEU A 290 -12.81 -0.91 5.10
C LEU A 290 -13.47 -1.36 3.79
N GLY A 291 -14.79 -1.47 3.73
CA GLY A 291 -15.52 -1.83 2.51
C GLY A 291 -15.40 -0.79 1.40
N TRP A 292 -15.22 0.50 1.75
CA TRP A 292 -14.94 1.53 0.75
C TRP A 292 -13.67 1.22 -0.03
N LEU A 293 -12.61 0.74 0.62
CA LEU A 293 -11.33 0.43 -0.01
C LEU A 293 -11.49 -0.61 -1.13
N PHE A 294 -12.23 -1.68 -0.85
CA PHE A 294 -12.43 -2.79 -1.80
C PHE A 294 -13.52 -2.52 -2.86
N ALA A 295 -14.23 -1.41 -2.75
CA ALA A 295 -15.22 -0.97 -3.72
C ALA A 295 -14.67 -0.07 -4.84
N GLN A 296 -13.37 0.24 -4.83
CA GLN A 296 -12.70 1.14 -5.78
C GLN A 296 -12.36 0.49 -7.13
#